data_31d31542605dc8fafded5449034d96a5
#
_entry.id   31d31542605dc8fafded5449034d96a5
#
_cell.length_a   1.000
_cell.length_b   1.000
_cell.length_c   1.000
_cell.angle_alpha   90.00
_cell.angle_beta   90.00
_cell.angle_gamma   90.00
#
_symmetry.space_group_name_H-M   'P 1'
#
loop_
_entity.id
_entity.type
_entity.pdbx_description
1 polymer ?
#
loop_
_entity_poly.entity_id
_entity_poly.type
_entity_poly.pdbx_seq_one_letter_code
_entity_poly.pdbx_strand_id
1 'polypeptide(L)'
;MLTKSGEIYAYYRISPVVVPQSNKEKLEDHKAEFRILFKELEKYKDIHLEMYPQHMDLEQRFEYLEKDFHPSTLEIGRYYNRETINILENELGSVTQPDFILGVRLKGNLLEGSEDIKGVVRNAFTSVSDVLVNLLGLEREMTAEFFQRFEGLEKDLFQLVASVGGRRLTEDQLIYINRYNFLRDIHHSVVEEQKKRGQTNITDAIIDPTEPGFLKLQTTEGECYTSFVVVDDFPEDMEYSHIFQKAQNLNFPVELHIKAQYQSKESTLNKIALTKQRFKQTQRDMSEVEEIDDRLLSGRELLTDLNNKIRNHNSPYLKWVATFVVSGKTKKECKHRASEVIRIMKHSQIYCVRPIADQLQLFYKFLHGAPMQFEKNWVQSTTHEGFAENLCAVSSRLGS
;
A
#
# COMPACT_ATOMS: atom_id res chain seq x y z
N MET A 1 3.42 -7.41 -13.50
CA MET A 1 4.82 -7.05 -13.19
C MET A 1 5.59 -8.32 -12.83
N LEU A 2 6.75 -8.55 -13.43
CA LEU A 2 7.67 -9.64 -13.09
C LEU A 2 8.83 -9.06 -12.27
N THR A 3 9.16 -9.70 -11.15
CA THR A 3 10.26 -9.29 -10.28
C THR A 3 11.55 -10.06 -10.61
N LYS A 4 12.71 -9.54 -10.18
CA LYS A 4 14.00 -10.23 -10.30
C LYS A 4 14.04 -11.60 -9.58
N SER A 5 13.18 -11.80 -8.57
CA SER A 5 13.04 -13.08 -7.87
C SER A 5 12.15 -14.09 -8.59
N GLY A 6 11.59 -13.74 -9.77
CA GLY A 6 10.68 -14.58 -10.53
C GLY A 6 9.23 -14.56 -10.03
N GLU A 7 8.91 -13.65 -9.14
CA GLU A 7 7.55 -13.47 -8.65
C GLU A 7 6.74 -12.60 -9.61
N ILE A 8 5.46 -12.92 -9.80
CA ILE A 8 4.55 -12.13 -10.62
C ILE A 8 3.52 -11.46 -9.74
N TYR A 9 3.32 -10.16 -9.96
CA TYR A 9 2.29 -9.36 -9.33
C TYR A 9 1.39 -8.73 -10.36
N ALA A 10 0.08 -8.72 -10.09
CA ALA A 10 -0.90 -7.89 -10.77
C ALA A 10 -1.22 -6.67 -9.91
N TYR A 11 -1.30 -5.50 -10.54
CA TYR A 11 -1.62 -4.24 -9.86
C TYR A 11 -2.87 -3.62 -10.46
N TYR A 12 -3.77 -3.18 -9.59
CA TYR A 12 -5.05 -2.60 -9.95
C TYR A 12 -5.23 -1.27 -9.25
N ARG A 13 -5.77 -0.30 -9.95
CA ARG A 13 -6.25 0.94 -9.38
C ARG A 13 -7.68 0.74 -8.91
N ILE A 14 -7.98 1.06 -7.65
CA ILE A 14 -9.33 1.00 -7.10
C ILE A 14 -9.89 2.41 -7.06
N SER A 15 -11.01 2.62 -7.74
CA SER A 15 -11.70 3.91 -7.73
C SER A 15 -12.30 4.16 -6.35
N PRO A 16 -11.96 5.29 -5.68
CA PRO A 16 -12.50 5.56 -4.36
C PRO A 16 -14.00 5.85 -4.42
N VAL A 17 -14.72 5.37 -3.43
CA VAL A 17 -16.12 5.70 -3.21
C VAL A 17 -16.18 6.90 -2.27
N VAL A 18 -16.95 7.92 -2.65
CA VAL A 18 -17.20 9.08 -1.79
C VAL A 18 -18.31 8.73 -0.81
N VAL A 19 -17.94 8.55 0.44
CA VAL A 19 -18.88 8.25 1.52
C VAL A 19 -18.86 9.39 2.52
N PRO A 20 -19.98 10.14 2.67
CA PRO A 20 -20.11 11.10 3.77
C PRO A 20 -19.96 10.38 5.11
N GLN A 21 -19.17 10.95 6.03
CA GLN A 21 -18.93 10.35 7.36
C GLN A 21 -20.22 10.09 8.15
N SER A 22 -21.30 10.84 7.84
CA SER A 22 -22.62 10.66 8.45
C SER A 22 -23.41 9.46 7.92
N ASN A 23 -23.00 8.89 6.79
CA ASN A 23 -23.73 7.77 6.17
C ASN A 23 -23.10 6.43 6.53
N LYS A 24 -23.46 5.95 7.72
CA LYS A 24 -22.95 4.67 8.26
C LYS A 24 -23.36 3.46 7.40
N GLU A 25 -24.53 3.48 6.79
CA GLU A 25 -25.04 2.38 5.97
C GLU A 25 -24.14 2.18 4.74
N LYS A 26 -23.88 3.24 3.97
CA LYS A 26 -22.96 3.16 2.82
C LYS A 26 -21.54 2.75 3.21
N LEU A 27 -21.10 3.13 4.41
CA LEU A 27 -19.82 2.73 4.92
C LEU A 27 -19.76 1.24 5.20
N GLU A 28 -20.81 0.69 5.81
CA GLU A 28 -20.91 -0.76 6.08
C GLU A 28 -21.07 -1.57 4.79
N ASP A 29 -21.81 -1.08 3.82
CA ASP A 29 -21.93 -1.70 2.49
C ASP A 29 -20.53 -1.80 1.83
N HIS A 30 -19.77 -0.72 1.83
CA HIS A 30 -18.41 -0.71 1.30
C HIS A 30 -17.48 -1.68 2.05
N LYS A 31 -17.55 -1.72 3.38
CA LYS A 31 -16.80 -2.69 4.17
C LYS A 31 -17.20 -4.13 3.83
N ALA A 32 -18.49 -4.38 3.61
CA ALA A 32 -19.00 -5.71 3.26
C ALA A 32 -18.44 -6.19 1.91
N GLU A 33 -18.37 -5.31 0.90
CA GLU A 33 -17.73 -5.60 -0.38
C GLU A 33 -16.26 -5.95 -0.23
N PHE A 34 -15.52 -5.20 0.58
CA PHE A 34 -14.11 -5.46 0.85
C PHE A 34 -13.87 -6.71 1.72
N ARG A 35 -14.79 -7.05 2.64
CA ARG A 35 -14.76 -8.33 3.37
C ARG A 35 -14.84 -9.50 2.41
N ILE A 36 -15.73 -9.43 1.40
CA ILE A 36 -15.85 -10.47 0.36
C ILE A 36 -14.56 -10.53 -0.46
N LEU A 37 -14.07 -9.38 -0.94
CA LEU A 37 -12.82 -9.31 -1.70
C LEU A 37 -11.66 -9.95 -0.93
N PHE A 38 -11.41 -9.53 0.31
CA PHE A 38 -10.31 -10.07 1.11
C PHE A 38 -10.48 -11.54 1.47
N LYS A 39 -11.70 -12.04 1.57
CA LYS A 39 -11.94 -13.49 1.73
C LYS A 39 -11.49 -14.27 0.51
N GLU A 40 -11.86 -13.81 -0.68
CA GLU A 40 -11.53 -14.47 -1.95
C GLU A 40 -10.04 -14.34 -2.35
N LEU A 41 -9.35 -13.30 -1.85
CA LEU A 41 -7.92 -13.11 -2.10
C LEU A 41 -7.02 -14.10 -1.33
N GLU A 42 -7.55 -14.89 -0.39
CA GLU A 42 -6.78 -15.91 0.36
C GLU A 42 -5.98 -16.84 -0.56
N LYS A 43 -6.56 -17.22 -1.70
CA LYS A 43 -5.93 -18.12 -2.67
C LYS A 43 -4.65 -17.58 -3.30
N TYR A 44 -4.45 -16.24 -3.29
CA TYR A 44 -3.26 -15.57 -3.85
C TYR A 44 -2.15 -15.35 -2.84
N LYS A 45 -2.41 -15.46 -1.56
CA LYS A 45 -1.50 -15.41 -0.43
C LYS A 45 -0.97 -14.02 -0.06
N ASP A 46 -0.39 -13.26 -0.98
CA ASP A 46 0.28 -11.98 -0.68
C ASP A 46 -0.45 -10.82 -1.37
N ILE A 47 -0.78 -9.79 -0.61
CA ILE A 47 -1.42 -8.56 -1.10
C ILE A 47 -0.68 -7.32 -0.61
N HIS A 48 -0.71 -6.26 -1.41
CA HIS A 48 -0.17 -4.96 -1.11
C HIS A 48 -1.23 -3.89 -1.37
N LEU A 49 -1.72 -3.24 -0.33
CA LEU A 49 -2.62 -2.10 -0.42
C LEU A 49 -1.81 -0.82 -0.29
N GLU A 50 -2.10 0.15 -1.15
CA GLU A 50 -1.36 1.40 -1.19
C GLU A 50 -2.30 2.57 -1.42
N MET A 51 -1.99 3.67 -0.79
CA MET A 51 -2.59 4.97 -1.05
C MET A 51 -1.48 5.96 -1.39
N TYR A 52 -1.54 6.49 -2.59
CA TYR A 52 -0.60 7.51 -3.08
C TYR A 52 -1.25 8.88 -3.12
N PRO A 53 -0.52 9.94 -2.78
CA PRO A 53 -0.93 11.31 -3.02
C PRO A 53 -0.64 11.66 -4.49
N GLN A 54 -1.61 11.43 -5.37
CA GLN A 54 -1.47 11.82 -6.77
C GLN A 54 -1.61 13.33 -6.91
N HIS A 55 -0.62 13.97 -7.52
CA HIS A 55 -0.70 15.39 -7.88
C HIS A 55 -1.84 15.63 -8.86
N MET A 56 -2.64 16.65 -8.58
CA MET A 56 -3.67 17.10 -9.51
C MET A 56 -3.05 18.08 -10.50
N ASP A 57 -3.25 17.82 -11.78
CA ASP A 57 -2.98 18.80 -12.83
C ASP A 57 -4.06 19.89 -12.78
N LEU A 58 -3.75 20.94 -12.01
CA LEU A 58 -4.67 22.07 -11.84
C LEU A 58 -4.85 22.83 -13.14
N GLU A 59 -3.80 22.98 -13.96
CA GLU A 59 -3.90 23.68 -15.24
C GLU A 59 -4.93 23.00 -16.14
N GLN A 60 -4.82 21.70 -16.34
CA GLN A 60 -5.77 20.94 -17.16
C GLN A 60 -7.19 21.03 -16.64
N ARG A 61 -7.37 21.00 -15.31
CA ARG A 61 -8.68 21.07 -14.68
C ARG A 61 -9.32 22.44 -14.84
N PHE A 62 -8.54 23.52 -14.70
CA PHE A 62 -9.01 24.87 -14.89
C PHE A 62 -9.26 25.19 -16.38
N GLU A 63 -8.45 24.66 -17.30
CA GLU A 63 -8.72 24.74 -18.74
C GLU A 63 -10.08 24.10 -19.10
N TYR A 64 -10.44 23.00 -18.44
CA TYR A 64 -11.75 22.38 -18.65
C TYR A 64 -12.88 23.32 -18.20
N LEU A 65 -12.76 24.00 -17.09
CA LEU A 65 -13.72 24.99 -16.60
C LEU A 65 -13.83 26.21 -17.52
N GLU A 66 -12.74 26.60 -18.20
CA GLU A 66 -12.73 27.73 -19.13
C GLU A 66 -13.66 27.53 -20.34
N LYS A 67 -14.00 26.28 -20.69
CA LYS A 67 -14.93 25.96 -21.78
C LYS A 67 -16.33 26.51 -21.53
N ASP A 68 -16.72 26.68 -20.28
CA ASP A 68 -18.03 27.18 -19.89
C ASP A 68 -18.06 28.71 -19.70
N PHE A 69 -16.93 29.42 -19.90
CA PHE A 69 -16.87 30.87 -19.75
C PHE A 69 -17.52 31.58 -20.93
N HIS A 70 -18.29 32.61 -20.62
CA HIS A 70 -18.84 33.47 -21.65
C HIS A 70 -17.68 34.25 -22.36
N PRO A 71 -17.71 34.43 -23.68
CA PRO A 71 -16.61 35.08 -24.42
C PRO A 71 -16.22 36.46 -23.89
N SER A 72 -17.15 37.24 -23.38
CA SER A 72 -16.89 38.57 -22.84
C SER A 72 -16.15 38.58 -21.48
N THR A 73 -16.11 37.45 -20.77
CA THR A 73 -15.47 37.31 -19.44
C THR A 73 -14.28 36.36 -19.47
N LEU A 74 -13.98 35.79 -20.64
CA LEU A 74 -12.95 34.75 -20.78
C LEU A 74 -11.58 35.19 -20.29
N GLU A 75 -11.12 36.38 -20.65
CA GLU A 75 -9.81 36.89 -20.24
C GLU A 75 -9.70 37.14 -18.73
N ILE A 76 -10.77 37.70 -18.15
CA ILE A 76 -10.86 37.93 -16.71
C ILE A 76 -10.92 36.59 -15.99
N GLY A 77 -11.71 35.64 -16.47
CA GLY A 77 -11.79 34.30 -15.91
C GLY A 77 -10.46 33.56 -15.92
N ARG A 78 -9.71 33.63 -17.04
CA ARG A 78 -8.37 33.07 -17.15
C ARG A 78 -7.37 33.69 -16.19
N TYR A 79 -7.45 34.99 -15.98
CA TYR A 79 -6.61 35.65 -15.00
C TYR A 79 -6.88 35.12 -13.59
N TYR A 80 -8.15 35.06 -13.16
CA TYR A 80 -8.51 34.49 -11.88
C TYR A 80 -8.12 33.01 -11.72
N ASN A 81 -8.28 32.21 -12.76
CA ASN A 81 -7.85 30.82 -12.73
C ASN A 81 -6.34 30.68 -12.49
N ARG A 82 -5.51 31.46 -13.18
CA ARG A 82 -4.05 31.45 -12.99
C ARG A 82 -3.65 31.89 -11.59
N GLU A 83 -4.25 32.96 -11.07
CA GLU A 83 -3.99 33.40 -9.71
C GLU A 83 -4.45 32.35 -8.68
N THR A 84 -5.58 31.69 -8.92
CA THR A 84 -6.05 30.61 -8.08
C THR A 84 -5.08 29.40 -8.10
N ILE A 85 -4.59 29.01 -9.27
CA ILE A 85 -3.58 27.94 -9.41
C ILE A 85 -2.31 28.33 -8.64
N ASN A 86 -1.81 29.56 -8.82
CA ASN A 86 -0.64 30.06 -8.10
C ASN A 86 -0.80 30.00 -6.58
N ILE A 87 -1.97 30.40 -6.07
CA ILE A 87 -2.27 30.34 -4.63
C ILE A 87 -2.32 28.87 -4.17
N LEU A 88 -3.01 28.00 -4.90
CA LEU A 88 -3.14 26.59 -4.54
C LEU A 88 -1.78 25.88 -4.50
N GLU A 89 -0.89 26.16 -5.46
CA GLU A 89 0.41 25.53 -5.55
C GLU A 89 1.44 26.11 -4.58
N ASN A 90 1.45 27.43 -4.40
CA ASN A 90 2.49 28.12 -3.64
C ASN A 90 2.13 28.29 -2.15
N GLU A 91 0.86 28.48 -1.81
CA GLU A 91 0.43 28.73 -0.43
C GLU A 91 -0.10 27.49 0.26
N LEU A 92 -0.86 26.64 -0.43
CA LEU A 92 -1.41 25.41 0.10
C LEU A 92 -0.49 24.18 -0.13
N GLY A 93 0.57 24.36 -0.89
CA GLY A 93 1.45 23.30 -1.31
C GLY A 93 0.83 22.43 -2.40
N SER A 94 1.37 21.22 -2.60
CA SER A 94 0.87 20.32 -3.63
C SER A 94 -0.56 19.91 -3.36
N VAL A 95 -1.47 20.25 -4.28
CA VAL A 95 -2.86 19.75 -4.24
C VAL A 95 -2.84 18.30 -4.72
N THR A 96 -3.13 17.38 -3.82
CA THR A 96 -3.13 15.96 -4.11
C THR A 96 -4.48 15.32 -3.84
N GLN A 97 -4.81 14.30 -4.61
CA GLN A 97 -5.93 13.40 -4.32
C GLN A 97 -5.40 12.01 -4.02
N PRO A 98 -6.06 11.23 -3.15
CA PRO A 98 -5.64 9.88 -2.86
C PRO A 98 -5.91 8.97 -4.06
N ASP A 99 -4.92 8.20 -4.46
CA ASP A 99 -5.01 7.14 -5.44
C ASP A 99 -4.78 5.80 -4.74
N PHE A 100 -5.66 4.82 -4.96
CA PHE A 100 -5.62 3.53 -4.27
C PHE A 100 -5.18 2.44 -5.22
N ILE A 101 -4.15 1.71 -4.82
CA ILE A 101 -3.57 0.62 -5.59
C ILE A 101 -3.65 -0.67 -4.78
N LEU A 102 -4.08 -1.74 -5.44
CA LEU A 102 -4.03 -3.10 -4.92
C LEU A 102 -3.06 -3.93 -5.75
N GLY A 103 -1.98 -4.35 -5.15
CA GLY A 103 -1.05 -5.34 -5.68
C GLY A 103 -1.40 -6.73 -5.15
N VAL A 104 -1.45 -7.72 -6.03
CA VAL A 104 -1.71 -9.13 -5.68
C VAL A 104 -0.67 -10.01 -6.34
N ARG A 105 -0.04 -10.90 -5.56
CA ARG A 105 0.90 -11.88 -6.08
C ARG A 105 0.14 -13.00 -6.78
N LEU A 106 0.43 -13.22 -8.07
CA LEU A 106 -0.09 -14.35 -8.82
C LEU A 106 0.71 -15.59 -8.51
N LYS A 107 0.12 -16.53 -7.77
CA LYS A 107 0.74 -17.83 -7.46
C LYS A 107 0.30 -18.84 -8.49
N GLY A 108 1.25 -19.33 -9.33
CA GLY A 108 1.02 -20.45 -10.22
C GLY A 108 1.52 -21.74 -9.58
N ASN A 109 0.71 -22.81 -9.60
CA ASN A 109 1.14 -24.14 -9.17
C ASN A 109 2.30 -24.71 -10.01
N LEU A 110 2.63 -24.05 -11.13
CA LEU A 110 3.70 -24.42 -12.06
C LEU A 110 5.11 -24.08 -11.55
N LEU A 111 5.24 -23.20 -10.53
CA LEU A 111 6.54 -22.80 -10.00
C LEU A 111 7.04 -23.68 -8.84
N GLU A 112 6.19 -24.51 -8.25
CA GLU A 112 6.58 -25.42 -7.18
C GLU A 112 7.30 -26.70 -7.69
N GLY A 113 7.25 -26.99 -8.98
CA GLY A 113 7.75 -28.25 -9.56
C GLY A 113 8.93 -28.18 -10.52
N SER A 114 9.41 -27.00 -10.93
CA SER A 114 10.53 -26.93 -11.88
C SER A 114 11.64 -25.99 -11.39
N GLU A 115 12.76 -26.57 -10.97
CA GLU A 115 14.03 -25.86 -10.77
C GLU A 115 14.49 -25.15 -12.06
N ASP A 116 14.10 -25.65 -13.23
CA ASP A 116 14.40 -25.08 -14.55
C ASP A 116 13.86 -23.68 -14.77
N ILE A 117 12.64 -23.36 -14.28
CA ILE A 117 12.05 -22.02 -14.51
C ILE A 117 12.76 -20.95 -13.65
N LYS A 118 13.15 -21.29 -12.43
CA LYS A 118 13.97 -20.40 -11.59
C LYS A 118 15.34 -20.15 -12.23
N GLY A 119 15.90 -21.14 -12.87
CA GLY A 119 17.15 -21.05 -13.61
C GLY A 119 17.04 -20.16 -14.85
N VAL A 120 15.98 -20.32 -15.64
CA VAL A 120 15.73 -19.53 -16.86
C VAL A 120 15.47 -18.06 -16.53
N VAL A 121 14.62 -17.77 -15.53
CA VAL A 121 14.34 -16.40 -15.10
C VAL A 121 15.60 -15.76 -14.50
N ARG A 122 16.35 -16.49 -13.65
CA ARG A 122 17.59 -15.98 -13.07
C ARG A 122 18.68 -15.74 -14.12
N ASN A 123 18.80 -16.61 -15.11
CA ASN A 123 19.77 -16.47 -16.19
C ASN A 123 19.40 -15.33 -17.16
N ALA A 124 18.12 -15.13 -17.47
CA ALA A 124 17.65 -13.99 -18.26
C ALA A 124 17.98 -12.64 -17.58
N PHE A 125 17.86 -12.55 -16.25
CA PHE A 125 18.17 -11.32 -15.52
C PHE A 125 19.66 -11.12 -15.16
N THR A 126 20.48 -12.17 -15.10
CA THR A 126 21.93 -12.04 -14.87
C THR A 126 22.71 -11.68 -16.13
N SER A 127 22.15 -11.94 -17.31
CA SER A 127 22.78 -11.62 -18.61
C SER A 127 22.58 -10.17 -19.06
N VAL A 128 21.75 -9.40 -18.35
CA VAL A 128 21.31 -8.05 -18.77
C VAL A 128 22.37 -6.97 -18.56
N SER A 129 23.48 -7.25 -17.87
CA SER A 129 24.51 -6.20 -17.68
C SER A 129 25.45 -5.97 -18.84
N ASP A 130 25.61 -6.92 -19.78
CA ASP A 130 26.68 -6.81 -20.78
C ASP A 130 26.32 -6.99 -22.28
N VAL A 131 25.08 -7.37 -22.65
CA VAL A 131 24.73 -7.61 -24.08
C VAL A 131 23.32 -7.13 -24.42
N LEU A 132 23.11 -5.83 -24.43
CA LEU A 132 21.77 -5.22 -24.49
C LEU A 132 21.18 -5.01 -25.88
N VAL A 133 21.81 -5.45 -26.99
CA VAL A 133 21.38 -5.02 -28.34
C VAL A 133 20.78 -6.12 -29.21
N ASN A 134 21.10 -7.40 -28.99
CA ASN A 134 20.68 -8.46 -29.92
C ASN A 134 19.69 -9.50 -29.38
N LEU A 135 19.31 -9.45 -28.12
CA LEU A 135 18.41 -10.44 -27.47
C LEU A 135 16.97 -9.96 -27.29
N LEU A 136 16.66 -8.71 -27.60
CA LEU A 136 15.34 -8.10 -27.41
C LEU A 136 14.17 -8.84 -28.11
N GLY A 137 14.43 -9.54 -29.19
CA GLY A 137 13.41 -10.31 -29.90
C GLY A 137 13.05 -11.61 -29.16
N LEU A 138 14.06 -12.39 -28.78
CA LEU A 138 13.89 -13.67 -28.08
C LEU A 138 13.39 -13.47 -26.64
N GLU A 139 13.87 -12.44 -25.95
CA GLU A 139 13.38 -12.08 -24.61
C GLU A 139 11.92 -11.65 -24.62
N ARG A 140 11.46 -10.93 -25.65
CA ARG A 140 10.05 -10.55 -25.79
C ARG A 140 9.14 -11.77 -25.99
N GLU A 141 9.53 -12.72 -26.83
CA GLU A 141 8.73 -13.92 -27.06
C GLU A 141 8.69 -14.82 -25.82
N MET A 142 9.82 -15.10 -25.19
CA MET A 142 9.88 -15.86 -23.93
C MET A 142 9.10 -15.19 -22.80
N THR A 143 9.16 -13.86 -22.69
CA THR A 143 8.41 -13.09 -21.69
C THR A 143 6.91 -13.15 -21.98
N ALA A 144 6.50 -13.07 -23.24
CA ALA A 144 5.09 -13.17 -23.64
C ALA A 144 4.50 -14.54 -23.32
N GLU A 145 5.20 -15.64 -23.68
CA GLU A 145 4.76 -17.01 -23.34
C GLU A 145 4.67 -17.23 -21.82
N PHE A 146 5.60 -16.65 -21.08
CA PHE A 146 5.60 -16.73 -19.62
C PHE A 146 4.37 -16.02 -19.04
N PHE A 147 4.02 -14.82 -19.52
CA PHE A 147 2.83 -14.10 -19.07
C PHE A 147 1.53 -14.78 -19.46
N GLN A 148 1.45 -15.42 -20.66
CA GLN A 148 0.26 -16.15 -21.09
C GLN A 148 -0.17 -17.23 -20.09
N ARG A 149 0.78 -17.87 -19.39
CA ARG A 149 0.48 -18.86 -18.36
C ARG A 149 -0.30 -18.30 -17.16
N PHE A 150 -0.17 -17.00 -16.90
CA PHE A 150 -0.84 -16.30 -15.80
C PHE A 150 -2.08 -15.55 -16.24
N GLU A 151 -2.36 -15.49 -17.54
CA GLU A 151 -3.49 -14.71 -18.08
C GLU A 151 -4.83 -15.18 -17.52
N GLY A 152 -5.04 -16.49 -17.40
CA GLY A 152 -6.24 -17.05 -16.78
C GLY A 152 -6.40 -16.63 -15.31
N LEU A 153 -5.32 -16.76 -14.53
CA LEU A 153 -5.33 -16.35 -13.12
C LEU A 153 -5.53 -14.86 -12.94
N GLU A 154 -4.94 -14.05 -13.83
CA GLU A 154 -5.12 -12.60 -13.80
C GLU A 154 -6.55 -12.22 -14.17
N LYS A 155 -7.15 -12.89 -15.16
CA LYS A 155 -8.53 -12.65 -15.56
C LYS A 155 -9.53 -12.94 -14.43
N ASP A 156 -9.35 -14.05 -13.73
CA ASP A 156 -10.15 -14.41 -12.56
C ASP A 156 -9.98 -13.39 -11.43
N LEU A 157 -8.76 -12.97 -11.18
CA LEU A 157 -8.44 -11.95 -10.19
C LEU A 157 -9.05 -10.60 -10.58
N PHE A 158 -8.96 -10.22 -11.85
CA PHE A 158 -9.52 -8.97 -12.32
C PHE A 158 -11.06 -8.92 -12.16
N GLN A 159 -11.77 -10.01 -12.45
CA GLN A 159 -13.22 -10.08 -12.21
C GLN A 159 -13.56 -9.82 -10.73
N LEU A 160 -12.76 -10.40 -9.83
CA LEU A 160 -12.93 -10.21 -8.40
C LEU A 160 -12.67 -8.75 -7.99
N VAL A 161 -11.57 -8.14 -8.47
CA VAL A 161 -11.22 -6.77 -8.13
C VAL A 161 -12.15 -5.74 -8.80
N ALA A 162 -12.67 -6.06 -9.98
CA ALA A 162 -13.63 -5.22 -10.68
C ALA A 162 -14.96 -5.04 -9.91
N SER A 163 -15.35 -6.01 -9.05
CA SER A 163 -16.56 -5.90 -8.23
C SER A 163 -16.48 -4.76 -7.20
N VAL A 164 -15.28 -4.36 -6.81
CA VAL A 164 -15.04 -3.21 -5.89
C VAL A 164 -14.54 -1.97 -6.63
N GLY A 165 -14.84 -1.84 -7.93
CA GLY A 165 -14.45 -0.68 -8.74
C GLY A 165 -12.98 -0.69 -9.19
N GLY A 166 -12.34 -1.85 -9.17
CA GLY A 166 -10.95 -1.99 -9.60
C GLY A 166 -10.79 -1.95 -11.12
N ARG A 167 -9.68 -1.35 -11.57
CA ARG A 167 -9.27 -1.25 -12.98
C ARG A 167 -7.82 -1.66 -13.12
N ARG A 168 -7.48 -2.28 -14.25
CA ARG A 168 -6.08 -2.57 -14.58
C ARG A 168 -5.30 -1.29 -14.74
N LEU A 169 -4.08 -1.25 -14.22
CA LEU A 169 -3.13 -0.19 -14.52
C LEU A 169 -2.62 -0.33 -15.96
N THR A 170 -2.44 0.78 -16.63
CA THR A 170 -1.66 0.82 -17.88
C THR A 170 -0.18 0.62 -17.58
N GLU A 171 0.61 0.29 -18.61
CA GLU A 171 2.07 0.15 -18.46
C GLU A 171 2.69 1.43 -17.92
N ASP A 172 2.29 2.60 -18.46
CA ASP A 172 2.81 3.90 -18.03
C ASP A 172 2.46 4.21 -16.56
N GLN A 173 1.25 3.88 -16.14
CA GLN A 173 0.85 4.03 -14.74
C GLN A 173 1.66 3.10 -13.82
N LEU A 174 1.93 1.87 -14.25
CA LEU A 174 2.76 0.94 -13.47
C LEU A 174 4.21 1.43 -13.37
N ILE A 175 4.77 1.97 -14.45
CA ILE A 175 6.10 2.60 -14.45
C ILE A 175 6.10 3.80 -13.49
N TYR A 176 5.09 4.66 -13.59
CA TYR A 176 4.95 5.84 -12.74
C TYR A 176 4.95 5.50 -11.25
N ILE A 177 4.10 4.59 -10.79
CA ILE A 177 4.03 4.23 -9.37
C ILE A 177 5.33 3.58 -8.87
N ASN A 178 6.02 2.80 -9.72
CA ASN A 178 7.33 2.25 -9.35
C ASN A 178 8.39 3.33 -9.22
N ARG A 179 8.44 4.27 -10.17
CA ARG A 179 9.38 5.38 -10.14
C ARG A 179 9.08 6.36 -9.02
N TYR A 180 7.81 6.57 -8.67
CA TYR A 180 7.38 7.41 -7.57
C TYR A 180 8.07 7.05 -6.24
N ASN A 181 8.32 5.78 -5.98
CA ASN A 181 9.07 5.34 -4.79
C ASN A 181 10.47 5.95 -4.68
N PHE A 182 11.07 6.38 -5.78
CA PHE A 182 12.41 6.95 -5.84
C PHE A 182 12.40 8.48 -5.97
N LEU A 183 11.28 9.08 -6.31
CA LEU A 183 11.16 10.53 -6.54
C LEU A 183 10.39 11.25 -5.43
N ARG A 184 9.30 10.66 -4.97
CA ARG A 184 8.39 11.17 -3.92
C ARG A 184 8.08 12.68 -4.05
N ASP A 185 8.63 13.52 -3.19
CA ASP A 185 8.37 14.97 -3.17
C ASP A 185 9.06 15.77 -4.31
N ILE A 186 9.76 15.09 -5.21
CA ILE A 186 10.28 15.66 -6.45
C ILE A 186 9.16 15.67 -7.48
N HIS A 187 8.98 16.80 -8.17
CA HIS A 187 7.91 16.94 -9.18
C HIS A 187 8.00 15.84 -10.24
N HIS A 188 6.91 15.12 -10.43
CA HIS A 188 6.85 13.96 -11.27
C HIS A 188 5.41 13.66 -11.70
N SER A 189 5.20 13.36 -12.97
CA SER A 189 3.90 13.05 -13.55
C SER A 189 3.94 11.88 -14.53
N VAL A 190 2.80 11.24 -14.76
CA VAL A 190 2.67 10.16 -15.74
C VAL A 190 3.07 10.65 -17.16
N VAL A 191 2.74 11.89 -17.49
CA VAL A 191 3.06 12.50 -18.79
C VAL A 191 4.57 12.68 -18.96
N GLU A 192 5.29 13.04 -17.90
CA GLU A 192 6.76 13.16 -17.94
C GLU A 192 7.42 11.81 -18.11
N GLU A 193 6.90 10.76 -17.47
CA GLU A 193 7.38 9.39 -17.67
C GLU A 193 7.20 8.91 -19.12
N GLN A 194 6.07 9.21 -19.73
CA GLN A 194 5.82 8.88 -21.13
C GLN A 194 6.85 9.54 -22.05
N LYS A 195 7.19 10.82 -21.80
CA LYS A 195 8.17 11.56 -22.58
C LYS A 195 9.60 11.03 -22.41
N LYS A 196 9.92 10.52 -21.22
CA LYS A 196 11.26 10.01 -20.85
C LYS A 196 11.42 8.50 -21.09
N ARG A 197 10.40 7.83 -21.63
CA ARG A 197 10.38 6.38 -21.83
C ARG A 197 11.63 5.88 -22.56
N GLY A 198 12.35 4.96 -21.93
CA GLY A 198 13.59 4.40 -22.44
C GLY A 198 14.85 5.27 -22.24
N GLN A 199 14.74 6.45 -21.64
CA GLN A 199 15.88 7.32 -21.34
C GLN A 199 16.35 7.25 -19.89
N THR A 200 15.48 6.81 -18.97
CA THR A 200 15.78 6.73 -17.53
C THR A 200 15.45 5.36 -16.98
N ASN A 201 16.28 4.88 -16.07
CA ASN A 201 15.97 3.68 -15.29
C ASN A 201 14.98 4.02 -14.18
N ILE A 202 14.08 3.09 -13.85
CA ILE A 202 13.11 3.25 -12.74
C ILE A 202 13.82 3.54 -11.41
N THR A 203 15.03 3.02 -11.24
CA THR A 203 15.86 3.12 -10.03
C THR A 203 16.96 4.18 -10.14
N ASP A 204 16.81 5.18 -11.01
CA ASP A 204 17.82 6.22 -11.21
C ASP A 204 17.77 7.26 -10.08
N ALA A 205 18.08 6.82 -8.88
CA ALA A 205 18.15 7.63 -7.68
C ALA A 205 19.25 7.13 -6.74
N ILE A 206 19.94 8.03 -6.11
CA ILE A 206 20.86 7.75 -5.00
C ILE A 206 20.04 7.80 -3.71
N ILE A 207 20.08 6.71 -2.95
CA ILE A 207 19.39 6.61 -1.65
C ILE A 207 20.45 6.69 -0.56
N ASP A 208 20.50 7.81 0.14
CA ASP A 208 21.46 8.07 1.21
C ASP A 208 20.79 7.86 2.59
N PRO A 209 21.19 6.81 3.34
CA PRO A 209 20.65 6.50 4.67
C PRO A 209 21.50 7.11 5.81
N THR A 210 22.45 8.01 5.55
CA THR A 210 23.36 8.52 6.56
C THR A 210 22.68 9.32 7.66
N GLU A 211 21.51 9.87 7.38
CA GLU A 211 20.74 10.66 8.34
C GLU A 211 19.83 9.79 9.21
N PRO A 212 20.01 9.74 10.55
CA PRO A 212 19.21 8.90 11.42
C PRO A 212 17.70 9.16 11.32
N GLY A 213 16.93 8.12 10.98
CA GLY A 213 15.47 8.18 10.85
C GLY A 213 14.97 8.81 9.54
N PHE A 214 15.85 9.02 8.55
CA PHE A 214 15.52 9.55 7.22
C PHE A 214 16.30 8.85 6.13
N LEU A 215 15.78 8.95 4.91
CA LEU A 215 16.52 8.67 3.69
C LEU A 215 16.54 9.96 2.86
N LYS A 216 17.69 10.31 2.32
CA LYS A 216 17.81 11.35 1.33
C LYS A 216 17.78 10.71 -0.05
N LEU A 217 16.79 11.10 -0.87
CA LEU A 217 16.67 10.67 -2.25
C LEU A 217 17.25 11.78 -3.14
N GLN A 218 18.17 11.41 -4.02
CA GLN A 218 18.82 12.34 -4.94
C GLN A 218 18.70 11.81 -6.36
N THR A 219 18.19 12.65 -7.26
CA THR A 219 18.06 12.36 -8.69
C THR A 219 18.62 13.54 -9.48
N THR A 220 18.69 13.39 -10.80
CA THR A 220 19.02 14.51 -11.70
C THR A 220 17.98 15.63 -11.68
N GLU A 221 16.77 15.35 -11.18
CA GLU A 221 15.63 16.27 -11.15
C GLU A 221 15.52 17.04 -9.83
N GLY A 222 16.23 16.57 -8.80
CA GLY A 222 16.21 17.19 -7.48
C GLY A 222 16.53 16.25 -6.36
N GLU A 223 16.30 16.74 -5.14
CA GLU A 223 16.49 15.96 -3.92
C GLU A 223 15.32 16.15 -2.95
N CYS A 224 15.01 15.11 -2.18
CA CYS A 224 14.06 15.17 -1.09
C CYS A 224 14.48 14.27 0.07
N TYR A 225 13.89 14.53 1.24
CA TYR A 225 13.98 13.69 2.41
C TYR A 225 12.72 12.86 2.56
N THR A 226 12.84 11.58 2.86
CA THR A 226 11.71 10.70 3.13
C THR A 226 11.89 9.98 4.46
N SER A 227 10.78 9.64 5.11
CA SER A 227 10.78 8.91 6.37
C SER A 227 9.60 7.94 6.43
N PHE A 228 9.89 6.73 6.87
CA PHE A 228 8.91 5.68 7.13
C PHE A 228 8.47 5.75 8.59
N VAL A 229 7.16 5.83 8.79
CA VAL A 229 6.50 5.83 10.09
C VAL A 229 5.63 4.59 10.17
N VAL A 230 6.08 3.58 10.90
CA VAL A 230 5.44 2.26 10.96
C VAL A 230 4.35 2.26 12.02
N VAL A 231 3.27 1.57 11.76
CA VAL A 231 2.25 1.31 12.78
C VAL A 231 2.74 0.18 13.68
N ASP A 232 2.91 0.50 14.96
CA ASP A 232 3.38 -0.43 15.98
C ASP A 232 2.25 -1.19 16.62
N ASP A 233 1.13 -0.49 16.89
CA ASP A 233 -0.04 -1.09 17.53
C ASP A 233 -1.35 -0.45 17.07
N PHE A 234 -2.42 -1.24 17.11
CA PHE A 234 -3.78 -0.84 16.80
C PHE A 234 -4.66 -0.96 18.05
N PRO A 235 -5.80 -0.24 18.12
CA PRO A 235 -6.77 -0.45 19.19
C PRO A 235 -7.29 -1.89 19.17
N GLU A 236 -7.63 -2.42 20.34
CA GLU A 236 -8.20 -3.79 20.47
C GLU A 236 -9.45 -3.95 19.60
N ASP A 237 -10.25 -2.90 19.48
CA ASP A 237 -11.38 -2.83 18.58
C ASP A 237 -10.98 -2.16 17.27
N MET A 238 -10.84 -2.98 16.21
CA MET A 238 -10.49 -2.52 14.87
C MET A 238 -11.65 -1.79 14.17
N GLU A 239 -12.88 -1.84 14.66
CA GLU A 239 -14.08 -1.28 14.01
C GLU A 239 -13.94 0.21 13.65
N TYR A 240 -13.11 0.94 14.39
CA TYR A 240 -12.87 2.37 14.18
C TYR A 240 -11.45 2.69 13.69
N SER A 241 -10.69 1.71 13.23
CA SER A 241 -9.32 1.96 12.79
C SER A 241 -9.28 2.90 11.59
N HIS A 242 -10.04 2.62 10.51
CA HIS A 242 -10.23 3.46 9.31
C HIS A 242 -8.95 4.21 8.87
N ILE A 243 -7.82 3.51 8.87
CA ILE A 243 -6.49 4.12 8.75
C ILE A 243 -6.33 4.90 7.44
N PHE A 244 -6.88 4.38 6.32
CA PHE A 244 -6.83 5.07 5.03
C PHE A 244 -7.62 6.38 5.04
N GLN A 245 -8.78 6.40 5.68
CA GLN A 245 -9.57 7.63 5.79
C GLN A 245 -8.89 8.65 6.69
N LYS A 246 -8.31 8.21 7.81
CA LYS A 246 -7.57 9.10 8.73
C LYS A 246 -6.31 9.68 8.09
N ALA A 247 -5.62 8.92 7.24
CA ALA A 247 -4.48 9.41 6.49
C ALA A 247 -4.84 10.58 5.56
N GLN A 248 -6.04 10.59 5.00
CA GLN A 248 -6.52 11.67 4.13
C GLN A 248 -6.85 12.97 4.87
N ASN A 249 -6.99 12.93 6.20
CA ASN A 249 -7.22 14.12 7.02
C ASN A 249 -5.93 14.90 7.34
N LEU A 250 -4.78 14.39 6.92
CA LEU A 250 -3.52 15.11 7.01
C LEU A 250 -3.50 16.25 5.99
N ASN A 251 -2.95 17.39 6.39
CA ASN A 251 -2.87 18.61 5.56
C ASN A 251 -1.61 18.65 4.66
N PHE A 252 -0.97 17.51 4.46
CA PHE A 252 0.19 17.35 3.60
C PHE A 252 0.12 15.98 2.89
N PRO A 253 0.83 15.81 1.77
CA PRO A 253 0.89 14.53 1.07
C PRO A 253 1.47 13.43 1.94
N VAL A 254 0.78 12.29 1.98
CA VAL A 254 1.22 11.11 2.71
C VAL A 254 0.90 9.84 1.89
N GLU A 255 1.86 8.92 1.84
CA GLU A 255 1.62 7.58 1.34
C GLU A 255 1.23 6.67 2.51
N LEU A 256 0.38 5.71 2.25
CA LEU A 256 0.09 4.62 3.19
C LEU A 256 0.25 3.29 2.47
N HIS A 257 1.12 2.43 2.97
CA HIS A 257 1.35 1.10 2.45
C HIS A 257 0.98 0.06 3.50
N ILE A 258 0.21 -0.95 3.09
CA ILE A 258 -0.09 -2.12 3.90
C ILE A 258 0.27 -3.36 3.10
N LYS A 259 1.29 -4.10 3.55
CA LYS A 259 1.59 -5.42 3.01
C LYS A 259 0.99 -6.49 3.91
N ALA A 260 0.25 -7.42 3.33
CA ALA A 260 -0.40 -8.48 4.07
C ALA A 260 -0.17 -9.85 3.42
N GLN A 261 -0.12 -10.88 4.26
CA GLN A 261 0.04 -12.27 3.86
C GLN A 261 -0.97 -13.15 4.57
N TYR A 262 -1.71 -13.94 3.79
CA TYR A 262 -2.61 -14.95 4.31
C TYR A 262 -1.83 -16.11 4.94
N GLN A 263 -2.26 -16.50 6.12
CA GLN A 263 -1.70 -17.61 6.87
C GLN A 263 -2.50 -18.88 6.62
N SER A 264 -1.84 -20.03 6.55
CA SER A 264 -2.58 -21.29 6.42
C SER A 264 -3.44 -21.54 7.65
N LYS A 265 -4.65 -22.06 7.45
CA LYS A 265 -5.61 -22.39 8.49
C LYS A 265 -4.98 -23.29 9.57
N GLU A 266 -4.25 -24.30 9.14
CA GLU A 266 -3.59 -25.27 10.04
C GLU A 266 -2.54 -24.57 10.92
N SER A 267 -1.63 -23.79 10.31
CA SER A 267 -0.61 -23.03 11.06
C SER A 267 -1.23 -22.08 12.07
N THR A 268 -2.35 -21.43 11.72
CA THR A 268 -3.03 -20.48 12.59
C THR A 268 -3.69 -21.18 13.75
N LEU A 269 -4.42 -22.29 13.51
CA LEU A 269 -5.05 -23.06 14.56
C LEU A 269 -4.03 -23.66 15.54
N ASN A 270 -2.88 -24.13 15.04
CA ASN A 270 -1.79 -24.61 15.88
C ASN A 270 -1.23 -23.50 16.79
N LYS A 271 -1.04 -22.30 16.26
CA LYS A 271 -0.59 -21.14 17.08
C LYS A 271 -1.61 -20.77 18.15
N ILE A 272 -2.89 -20.73 17.80
CA ILE A 272 -3.98 -20.47 18.75
C ILE A 272 -3.98 -21.52 19.87
N ALA A 273 -3.84 -22.80 19.52
CA ALA A 273 -3.79 -23.88 20.49
C ALA A 273 -2.60 -23.75 21.46
N LEU A 274 -1.41 -23.44 20.93
CA LEU A 274 -0.22 -23.19 21.74
C LEU A 274 -0.39 -21.97 22.66
N THR A 275 -0.99 -20.88 22.16
CA THR A 275 -1.24 -19.69 22.96
C THR A 275 -2.27 -19.98 24.07
N LYS A 276 -3.35 -20.70 23.76
CA LYS A 276 -4.32 -21.15 24.78
C LYS A 276 -3.68 -22.03 25.86
N GLN A 277 -2.74 -22.88 25.47
CA GLN A 277 -2.00 -23.72 26.42
C GLN A 277 -1.13 -22.87 27.36
N ARG A 278 -0.43 -21.87 26.81
CA ARG A 278 0.38 -20.90 27.58
C ARG A 278 -0.51 -20.13 28.58
N PHE A 279 -1.64 -19.61 28.13
CA PHE A 279 -2.59 -18.93 29.05
C PHE A 279 -3.07 -19.84 30.18
N LYS A 280 -3.39 -21.11 29.90
CA LYS A 280 -3.76 -22.06 30.95
C LYS A 280 -2.62 -22.29 31.95
N GLN A 281 -1.38 -22.34 31.47
CA GLN A 281 -0.21 -22.54 32.32
C GLN A 281 0.03 -21.31 33.19
N THR A 282 0.02 -20.12 32.63
CA THR A 282 0.14 -18.85 33.36
C THR A 282 -1.00 -18.73 34.42
N GLN A 283 -2.23 -19.08 34.05
CA GLN A 283 -3.35 -19.06 34.98
C GLN A 283 -3.18 -20.03 36.17
N ARG A 284 -2.59 -21.20 35.93
CA ARG A 284 -2.29 -22.15 37.02
C ARG A 284 -1.23 -21.61 37.94
N ASP A 285 -0.17 -21.05 37.37
CA ASP A 285 0.95 -20.51 38.12
C ASP A 285 0.53 -19.28 38.97
N MET A 286 -0.42 -18.46 38.46
CA MET A 286 -0.97 -17.30 39.18
C MET A 286 -2.04 -17.66 40.20
N SER A 287 -2.87 -18.68 39.95
CA SER A 287 -3.94 -19.08 40.88
C SER A 287 -3.44 -19.60 42.24
N GLU A 288 -2.14 -19.85 42.36
CA GLU A 288 -1.53 -20.21 43.65
C GLU A 288 -1.13 -18.98 44.49
N VAL A 289 -1.16 -17.74 43.91
CA VAL A 289 -0.57 -16.55 44.55
C VAL A 289 -1.45 -15.29 44.49
N GLU A 290 -2.34 -15.08 43.49
CA GLU A 290 -3.07 -13.83 43.28
C GLU A 290 -4.45 -14.02 42.60
N GLU A 291 -5.31 -12.98 42.66
CA GLU A 291 -6.54 -12.86 41.85
C GLU A 291 -6.22 -12.95 40.34
N ILE A 292 -7.06 -13.68 39.60
CA ILE A 292 -6.91 -13.85 38.15
C ILE A 292 -7.06 -12.49 37.47
N ASP A 293 -6.04 -12.06 36.70
CA ASP A 293 -6.09 -10.83 35.93
C ASP A 293 -7.19 -10.90 34.86
N ASP A 294 -8.11 -9.95 34.87
CA ASP A 294 -9.21 -9.82 33.89
C ASP A 294 -8.71 -9.82 32.44
N ARG A 295 -7.49 -9.34 32.20
CA ARG A 295 -6.86 -9.39 30.87
C ARG A 295 -6.57 -10.80 30.38
N LEU A 296 -6.28 -11.72 31.26
CA LEU A 296 -6.07 -13.14 30.91
C LEU A 296 -7.40 -13.83 30.56
N LEU A 297 -8.48 -13.44 31.21
CA LEU A 297 -9.82 -13.96 30.92
C LEU A 297 -10.31 -13.44 29.57
N SER A 298 -10.24 -12.14 29.33
CA SER A 298 -10.64 -11.52 28.06
C SER A 298 -9.77 -12.02 26.89
N GLY A 299 -8.47 -12.14 27.05
CA GLY A 299 -7.58 -12.73 26.05
C GLY A 299 -7.93 -14.17 25.68
N ARG A 300 -8.38 -14.97 26.63
CA ARG A 300 -8.84 -16.35 26.37
C ARG A 300 -10.17 -16.41 25.62
N GLU A 301 -11.09 -15.51 25.91
CA GLU A 301 -12.36 -15.39 25.20
C GLU A 301 -12.12 -14.96 23.75
N LEU A 302 -11.30 -13.94 23.51
CA LEU A 302 -10.90 -13.48 22.18
C LEU A 302 -10.24 -14.60 21.37
N LEU A 303 -9.34 -15.40 21.97
CA LEU A 303 -8.73 -16.54 21.30
C LEU A 303 -9.75 -17.65 21.01
N THR A 304 -10.79 -17.76 21.80
CA THR A 304 -11.84 -18.76 21.58
C THR A 304 -12.75 -18.34 20.45
N ASP A 305 -13.13 -17.07 20.39
CA ASP A 305 -13.88 -16.50 19.28
C ASP A 305 -13.09 -16.58 17.96
N LEU A 306 -11.83 -16.17 17.97
CA LEU A 306 -10.94 -16.29 16.83
C LEU A 306 -10.83 -17.74 16.32
N ASN A 307 -10.68 -18.70 17.24
CA ASN A 307 -10.64 -20.12 16.88
C ASN A 307 -11.94 -20.57 16.20
N ASN A 308 -13.09 -20.12 16.71
CA ASN A 308 -14.39 -20.42 16.13
C ASN A 308 -14.56 -19.80 14.74
N LYS A 309 -14.19 -18.54 14.56
CA LYS A 309 -14.21 -17.85 13.25
C LYS A 309 -13.36 -18.60 12.21
N ILE A 310 -12.15 -19.00 12.55
CA ILE A 310 -11.25 -19.69 11.63
C ILE A 310 -11.72 -21.13 11.37
N ARG A 311 -12.15 -21.86 12.41
CA ARG A 311 -12.49 -23.28 12.30
C ARG A 311 -13.84 -23.52 11.64
N ASN A 312 -14.86 -22.78 12.09
CA ASN A 312 -16.26 -23.02 11.72
C ASN A 312 -16.72 -22.13 10.56
N HIS A 313 -16.21 -20.90 10.46
CA HIS A 313 -16.62 -19.96 9.42
C HIS A 313 -15.60 -19.84 8.28
N ASN A 314 -14.50 -20.60 8.34
CA ASN A 314 -13.41 -20.51 7.34
C ASN A 314 -12.94 -19.06 7.10
N SER A 315 -12.88 -18.26 8.16
CA SER A 315 -12.41 -16.88 8.05
C SER A 315 -10.91 -16.87 7.81
N PRO A 316 -10.43 -16.32 6.68
CA PRO A 316 -9.01 -16.15 6.43
C PRO A 316 -8.33 -15.30 7.50
N TYR A 317 -7.11 -15.67 7.84
CA TYR A 317 -6.29 -14.96 8.81
C TYR A 317 -5.04 -14.39 8.15
N LEU A 318 -4.79 -13.10 8.39
CA LEU A 318 -3.71 -12.37 7.77
C LEU A 318 -2.70 -11.89 8.81
N LYS A 319 -1.44 -11.87 8.41
CA LYS A 319 -0.39 -11.06 9.03
C LYS A 319 -0.09 -9.90 8.11
N TRP A 320 0.10 -8.72 8.67
CA TRP A 320 0.31 -7.51 7.89
C TRP A 320 1.16 -6.48 8.62
N VAL A 321 1.75 -5.59 7.86
CA VAL A 321 2.52 -4.44 8.34
C VAL A 321 2.04 -3.22 7.59
N ALA A 322 1.78 -2.15 8.34
CA ALA A 322 1.39 -0.85 7.78
C ALA A 322 2.48 0.19 8.03
N THR A 323 2.72 1.04 7.05
CA THR A 323 3.62 2.18 7.17
C THR A 323 3.07 3.40 6.43
N PHE A 324 3.19 4.54 7.09
CA PHE A 324 3.08 5.83 6.41
C PHE A 324 4.44 6.21 5.86
N VAL A 325 4.46 6.80 4.68
CA VAL A 325 5.67 7.39 4.14
C VAL A 325 5.42 8.88 3.95
N VAL A 326 6.25 9.68 4.54
CA VAL A 326 6.23 11.13 4.42
C VAL A 326 7.51 11.60 3.78
N SER A 327 7.40 12.62 2.96
CA SER A 327 8.53 13.25 2.30
C SER A 327 8.50 14.77 2.52
N GLY A 328 9.58 15.44 2.19
CA GLY A 328 9.69 16.88 2.26
C GLY A 328 10.95 17.37 1.58
N LYS A 329 10.93 18.60 1.06
CA LYS A 329 12.10 19.24 0.45
C LYS A 329 13.25 19.45 1.43
N THR A 330 12.94 19.52 2.72
CA THR A 330 13.91 19.68 3.79
C THR A 330 13.73 18.62 4.86
N LYS A 331 14.82 18.26 5.54
CA LYS A 331 14.80 17.37 6.71
C LYS A 331 13.86 17.87 7.81
N LYS A 332 13.80 19.18 8.02
CA LYS A 332 12.93 19.79 9.04
C LYS A 332 11.45 19.57 8.70
N GLU A 333 11.08 19.76 7.47
CA GLU A 333 9.73 19.53 6.96
C GLU A 333 9.34 18.05 7.07
N CYS A 334 10.16 17.15 6.56
CA CYS A 334 9.94 15.71 6.66
C CYS A 334 9.79 15.24 8.12
N LYS A 335 10.63 15.78 9.04
CA LYS A 335 10.53 15.51 10.47
C LYS A 335 9.21 16.01 11.06
N HIS A 336 8.77 17.20 10.67
CA HIS A 336 7.50 17.77 11.12
C HIS A 336 6.33 16.88 10.66
N ARG A 337 6.27 16.53 9.37
CA ARG A 337 5.23 15.66 8.79
C ARG A 337 5.21 14.29 9.50
N ALA A 338 6.36 13.67 9.73
CA ALA A 338 6.44 12.41 10.48
C ALA A 338 5.88 12.51 11.91
N SER A 339 6.21 13.59 12.61
CA SER A 339 5.71 13.85 13.97
C SER A 339 4.20 14.10 13.99
N GLU A 340 3.65 14.77 12.97
CA GLU A 340 2.21 15.01 12.83
C GLU A 340 1.44 13.72 12.54
N VAL A 341 1.97 12.81 11.70
CA VAL A 341 1.38 11.48 11.50
C VAL A 341 1.25 10.76 12.85
N ILE A 342 2.36 10.69 13.61
CA ILE A 342 2.37 10.01 14.92
C ILE A 342 1.34 10.65 15.87
N ARG A 343 1.28 11.98 15.92
CA ARG A 343 0.36 12.73 16.78
C ARG A 343 -1.10 12.46 16.42
N ILE A 344 -1.44 12.55 15.13
CA ILE A 344 -2.83 12.42 14.65
C ILE A 344 -3.29 10.97 14.80
N MET A 345 -2.48 9.99 14.46
CA MET A 345 -2.84 8.58 14.61
C MET A 345 -3.03 8.20 16.08
N LYS A 346 -2.24 8.77 16.99
CA LYS A 346 -2.39 8.54 18.43
C LYS A 346 -3.77 8.98 18.96
N HIS A 347 -4.39 10.03 18.42
CA HIS A 347 -5.75 10.43 18.80
C HIS A 347 -6.80 9.37 18.47
N SER A 348 -6.48 8.48 17.56
CA SER A 348 -7.31 7.33 17.17
C SER A 348 -6.81 6.01 17.78
N GLN A 349 -5.97 6.07 18.81
CA GLN A 349 -5.36 4.91 19.46
C GLN A 349 -4.53 4.03 18.51
N ILE A 350 -4.11 4.58 17.36
CA ILE A 350 -3.17 3.92 16.46
C ILE A 350 -1.77 4.42 16.82
N TYR A 351 -0.96 3.52 17.36
CA TYR A 351 0.38 3.87 17.79
C TYR A 351 1.37 3.69 16.65
N CYS A 352 2.05 4.77 16.32
CA CYS A 352 3.03 4.79 15.22
C CYS A 352 4.40 5.14 15.78
N VAL A 353 5.43 4.51 15.21
CA VAL A 353 6.83 4.75 15.53
C VAL A 353 7.61 5.10 14.27
N ARG A 354 8.62 5.93 14.41
CA ARG A 354 9.59 6.21 13.36
C ARG A 354 10.90 5.52 13.69
N PRO A 355 11.19 4.35 13.11
CA PRO A 355 12.44 3.63 13.35
C PRO A 355 13.63 4.47 12.88
N ILE A 356 14.68 4.53 13.71
CA ILE A 356 15.86 5.36 13.39
C ILE A 356 16.81 4.62 12.45
N ALA A 357 17.01 3.32 12.68
CA ALA A 357 17.98 2.50 11.96
C ALA A 357 17.40 1.78 10.74
N ASP A 358 16.10 1.52 10.71
CA ASP A 358 15.48 0.58 9.76
C ASP A 358 14.89 1.26 8.50
N GLN A 359 15.15 2.57 8.30
CA GLN A 359 14.58 3.35 7.20
C GLN A 359 14.89 2.74 5.83
N LEU A 360 16.13 2.35 5.58
CA LEU A 360 16.56 1.76 4.32
C LEU A 360 15.92 0.38 4.11
N GLN A 361 15.81 -0.41 5.17
CA GLN A 361 15.16 -1.72 5.13
C GLN A 361 13.67 -1.58 4.83
N LEU A 362 12.98 -0.64 5.46
CA LEU A 362 11.58 -0.33 5.20
C LEU A 362 11.38 0.15 3.77
N PHE A 363 12.28 0.99 3.25
CA PHE A 363 12.24 1.42 1.86
C PHE A 363 12.19 0.22 0.91
N TYR A 364 13.13 -0.71 1.02
CA TYR A 364 13.16 -1.90 0.15
C TYR A 364 11.99 -2.85 0.40
N LYS A 365 11.53 -2.97 1.64
CA LYS A 365 10.40 -3.83 2.02
C LYS A 365 9.10 -3.41 1.37
N PHE A 366 8.87 -2.10 1.21
CA PHE A 366 7.63 -1.57 0.67
C PHE A 366 7.68 -1.27 -0.84
N LEU A 367 8.78 -1.54 -1.52
CA LEU A 367 8.81 -1.50 -2.99
C LEU A 367 7.81 -2.50 -3.60
N HIS A 368 7.30 -2.15 -4.78
CA HIS A 368 6.44 -3.04 -5.56
C HIS A 368 7.17 -4.35 -5.89
N GLY A 369 6.46 -5.46 -5.73
CA GLY A 369 7.02 -6.78 -5.98
C GLY A 369 8.10 -7.22 -4.98
N ALA A 370 8.42 -6.44 -3.97
CA ALA A 370 9.33 -6.90 -2.92
C ALA A 370 8.69 -8.07 -2.16
N PRO A 371 9.46 -9.14 -1.87
CA PRO A 371 8.94 -10.32 -1.21
C PRO A 371 8.42 -9.97 0.19
N MET A 372 7.33 -10.64 0.57
CA MET A 372 6.77 -10.51 1.90
C MET A 372 7.66 -11.22 2.92
N GLN A 373 8.47 -10.46 3.61
CA GLN A 373 9.24 -10.92 4.76
C GLN A 373 8.71 -10.20 5.99
N PHE A 374 8.15 -10.96 6.91
CA PHE A 374 7.76 -10.42 8.21
C PHE A 374 8.94 -10.55 9.17
N GLU A 375 9.39 -9.40 9.61
CA GLU A 375 10.21 -9.32 10.81
C GLU A 375 9.33 -9.54 12.05
N LYS A 376 9.96 -9.72 13.19
CA LYS A 376 9.22 -9.90 14.45
C LYS A 376 8.48 -8.62 14.89
N ASN A 377 8.96 -7.47 14.43
CA ASN A 377 8.47 -6.18 14.86
C ASN A 377 7.36 -5.66 13.91
N TRP A 378 6.43 -4.90 14.46
CA TRP A 378 5.34 -4.18 13.74
C TRP A 378 4.37 -5.06 12.96
N VAL A 379 4.36 -6.37 13.23
CA VAL A 379 3.46 -7.31 12.56
C VAL A 379 2.14 -7.35 13.30
N GLN A 380 1.11 -6.90 12.61
CA GLN A 380 -0.28 -7.04 13.04
C GLN A 380 -0.86 -8.35 12.54
N SER A 381 -1.93 -8.81 13.19
CA SER A 381 -2.60 -10.05 12.80
C SER A 381 -4.09 -9.93 13.02
N THR A 382 -4.89 -10.22 11.99
CA THR A 382 -6.36 -10.13 12.08
C THR A 382 -7.04 -11.08 11.10
N THR A 383 -8.35 -11.27 11.23
CA THR A 383 -9.17 -11.91 10.21
C THR A 383 -9.38 -10.97 9.02
N HIS A 384 -9.84 -11.51 7.88
CA HIS A 384 -10.21 -10.69 6.71
C HIS A 384 -11.27 -9.63 7.03
N GLU A 385 -12.17 -9.90 7.98
CA GLU A 385 -13.19 -8.97 8.46
C GLU A 385 -12.53 -7.78 9.16
N GLY A 386 -11.66 -8.02 10.14
CA GLY A 386 -10.90 -6.96 10.82
C GLY A 386 -9.95 -6.23 9.87
N PHE A 387 -9.42 -6.91 8.84
CA PHE A 387 -8.57 -6.26 7.84
C PHE A 387 -9.37 -5.26 6.98
N ALA A 388 -10.65 -5.52 6.69
CA ALA A 388 -11.53 -4.61 5.96
C ALA A 388 -11.81 -3.31 6.73
N GLU A 389 -11.68 -3.31 8.07
CA GLU A 389 -11.84 -2.12 8.90
C GLU A 389 -10.77 -1.05 8.65
N ASN A 390 -9.69 -1.36 7.93
CA ASN A 390 -8.74 -0.36 7.46
C ASN A 390 -9.36 0.66 6.48
N LEU A 391 -10.53 0.33 5.91
CA LEU A 391 -11.35 1.19 5.06
C LEU A 391 -10.61 1.70 3.82
N CYS A 392 -10.08 0.76 3.02
CA CYS A 392 -9.42 1.06 1.75
C CYS A 392 -10.40 1.67 0.74
N ALA A 393 -9.91 2.54 -0.14
CA ALA A 393 -10.64 3.12 -1.26
C ALA A 393 -11.92 3.89 -0.89
N VAL A 394 -11.91 4.56 0.27
CA VAL A 394 -12.93 5.56 0.62
C VAL A 394 -12.29 6.94 0.53
N SER A 395 -12.93 7.85 -0.20
CA SER A 395 -12.54 9.26 -0.23
C SER A 395 -13.40 10.06 0.76
N SER A 396 -12.75 10.81 1.64
CA SER A 396 -13.40 11.76 2.53
C SER A 396 -13.59 13.14 1.90
N ARG A 397 -13.01 13.38 0.73
CA ARG A 397 -13.05 14.67 0.04
C ARG A 397 -14.26 14.73 -0.90
N LEU A 398 -15.13 15.75 -0.70
CA LEU A 398 -16.20 16.07 -1.62
C LEU A 398 -15.60 16.68 -2.89
N GLY A 399 -15.94 16.16 -4.05
CA GLY A 399 -15.62 16.77 -5.34
C GLY A 399 -14.40 16.21 -6.08
N SER A 400 -14.10 14.95 -5.90
CA SER A 400 -13.15 14.23 -6.78
C SER A 400 -13.86 13.73 -8.04
#